data_1874f643f1c53295a11a9d9a1cb9f409
#
_entry.id   1874f643f1c53295a11a9d9a1cb9f409
#
_cell.length_a   1.000
_cell.length_b   1.000
_cell.length_c   1.000
_cell.angle_alpha   90.00
_cell.angle_beta   90.00
_cell.angle_gamma   90.00
#
_symmetry.space_group_name_H-M   'P 1'
#
loop_
_entity.id
_entity.type
_entity.pdbx_description
1 polymer ?
#
loop_
_entity_poly.entity_id
_entity_poly.type
_entity_poly.pdbx_seq_one_letter_code
_entity_poly.pdbx_strand_id
1 'polypeptide(L)'
;MSLEVGKKAIDFLIKASGKRKNLEVDFFGGEPLMNFGVVKGIVEYARSIEKEHNKNFRFTITTNGILLNDEIMDYINKNMHNVVLSLDGRKEVNDRMRPRAGGQGSYDNIVPKFQKLADSRNQTDYYVRGTFTHYNLDFAKDVMHMADLGFKQISVEPVVADPAEPYAISEEDLPVIFKEYEDLAV
;
A
#
# COMPACT_ATOMS: atom_id res chain seq x y z
N MET A 1 -0.42 -4.82 -17.23
CA MET A 1 -0.70 -3.63 -18.08
C MET A 1 0.54 -3.35 -18.90
N SER A 2 0.40 -2.95 -20.19
CA SER A 2 1.52 -2.48 -21.00
C SER A 2 1.79 -0.98 -20.78
N LEU A 3 3.00 -0.53 -21.14
CA LEU A 3 3.35 0.91 -21.05
C LEU A 3 2.43 1.77 -21.93
N GLU A 4 2.03 1.28 -23.09
CA GLU A 4 1.11 2.00 -24.00
C GLU A 4 -0.25 2.23 -23.36
N VAL A 5 -0.81 1.21 -22.70
CA VAL A 5 -2.08 1.35 -21.95
C VAL A 5 -1.92 2.34 -20.80
N GLY A 6 -0.79 2.28 -20.08
CA GLY A 6 -0.51 3.24 -19.01
C GLY A 6 -0.43 4.69 -19.50
N LYS A 7 0.22 4.95 -20.63
CA LYS A 7 0.26 6.29 -21.26
C LYS A 7 -1.13 6.79 -21.64
N LYS A 8 -1.95 5.94 -22.27
CA LYS A 8 -3.34 6.29 -22.59
C LYS A 8 -4.18 6.61 -21.34
N ALA A 9 -3.92 5.94 -20.23
CA ALA A 9 -4.60 6.23 -18.96
C ALA A 9 -4.20 7.62 -18.41
N ILE A 10 -2.92 8.00 -18.51
CA ILE A 10 -2.46 9.37 -18.17
C ILE A 10 -3.12 10.42 -19.07
N ASP A 11 -3.16 10.19 -20.38
CA ASP A 11 -3.83 11.11 -21.33
C ASP A 11 -5.32 11.27 -21.02
N PHE A 12 -5.99 10.15 -20.71
CA PHE A 12 -7.38 10.15 -20.27
C PHE A 12 -7.57 10.95 -18.99
N LEU A 13 -6.71 10.76 -17.98
CA LEU A 13 -6.76 11.49 -16.70
C LEU A 13 -6.59 13.00 -16.92
N ILE A 14 -5.64 13.42 -17.74
CA ILE A 14 -5.45 14.82 -18.12
C ILE A 14 -6.72 15.39 -18.73
N LYS A 15 -7.29 14.70 -19.73
CA LYS A 15 -8.51 15.14 -20.42
C LYS A 15 -9.71 15.22 -19.47
N ALA A 16 -9.90 14.19 -18.63
CA ALA A 16 -11.03 14.08 -17.71
C ALA A 16 -10.95 15.08 -16.54
N SER A 17 -9.73 15.47 -16.15
CA SER A 17 -9.50 16.39 -15.01
C SER A 17 -9.87 17.85 -15.29
N GLY A 18 -10.08 18.24 -16.54
CA GLY A 18 -10.41 19.61 -16.92
C GLY A 18 -9.42 20.65 -16.37
N LYS A 19 -9.87 21.55 -15.53
CA LYS A 19 -9.05 22.63 -14.93
C LYS A 19 -8.29 22.21 -13.65
N ARG A 20 -8.49 20.99 -13.11
CA ARG A 20 -7.79 20.53 -11.92
C ARG A 20 -6.30 20.41 -12.21
N LYS A 21 -5.48 21.06 -11.39
CA LYS A 21 -4.03 21.09 -11.57
C LYS A 21 -3.34 19.84 -10.94
N ASN A 22 -3.73 19.48 -9.74
CA ASN A 22 -3.13 18.34 -9.02
C ASN A 22 -3.88 17.06 -9.36
N LEU A 23 -3.14 16.07 -9.82
CA LEU A 23 -3.63 14.74 -10.20
C LEU A 23 -2.88 13.68 -9.41
N GLU A 24 -3.60 12.71 -8.91
CA GLU A 24 -3.02 11.58 -8.17
C GLU A 24 -3.13 10.30 -9.00
N VAL A 25 -2.07 9.53 -9.01
CA VAL A 25 -1.96 8.24 -9.70
C VAL A 25 -1.42 7.23 -8.71
N ASP A 26 -2.20 6.20 -8.42
CA ASP A 26 -1.81 5.11 -7.55
C ASP A 26 -1.48 3.86 -8.38
N PHE A 27 -0.26 3.35 -8.22
CA PHE A 27 0.16 2.07 -8.76
C PHE A 27 -0.25 0.97 -7.78
N PHE A 28 -1.38 0.35 -8.06
CA PHE A 28 -2.05 -0.63 -7.22
C PHE A 28 -2.43 -1.88 -8.00
N GLY A 29 -2.78 -2.96 -7.30
CA GLY A 29 -3.29 -4.20 -7.86
C GLY A 29 -2.20 -5.22 -8.23
N GLY A 30 -2.39 -6.49 -7.87
CA GLY A 30 -1.36 -7.51 -7.89
C GLY A 30 -0.12 -7.05 -7.12
N GLU A 31 1.02 -6.94 -7.80
CA GLU A 31 2.24 -6.36 -7.24
C GLU A 31 2.91 -5.46 -8.29
N PRO A 32 2.88 -4.13 -8.13
CA PRO A 32 3.44 -3.20 -9.12
C PRO A 32 4.94 -3.39 -9.38
N LEU A 33 5.69 -3.83 -8.37
CA LEU A 33 7.14 -4.07 -8.52
C LEU A 33 7.47 -5.22 -9.48
N MET A 34 6.53 -6.14 -9.75
CA MET A 34 6.70 -7.16 -10.80
C MET A 34 6.77 -6.56 -12.21
N ASN A 35 6.24 -5.36 -12.39
CA ASN A 35 6.24 -4.65 -13.67
C ASN A 35 6.84 -3.24 -13.52
N PHE A 36 7.88 -3.13 -12.72
CA PHE A 36 8.47 -1.87 -12.30
C PHE A 36 8.99 -1.02 -13.48
N GLY A 37 9.45 -1.66 -14.55
CA GLY A 37 9.82 -0.97 -15.78
C GLY A 37 8.67 -0.17 -16.39
N VAL A 38 7.45 -0.70 -16.35
CA VAL A 38 6.25 0.02 -16.80
C VAL A 38 5.88 1.15 -15.85
N VAL A 39 5.99 0.94 -14.53
CA VAL A 39 5.78 1.99 -13.52
C VAL A 39 6.71 3.18 -13.81
N LYS A 40 8.02 2.92 -13.97
CA LYS A 40 9.01 3.95 -14.32
C LYS A 40 8.64 4.69 -15.61
N GLY A 41 8.31 3.96 -16.66
CA GLY A 41 7.95 4.56 -17.95
C GLY A 41 6.66 5.42 -17.91
N ILE A 42 5.68 5.07 -17.07
CA ILE A 42 4.46 5.88 -16.87
C ILE A 42 4.81 7.17 -16.12
N VAL A 43 5.62 7.09 -15.06
CA VAL A 43 6.07 8.28 -14.29
C VAL A 43 6.84 9.23 -15.20
N GLU A 44 7.80 8.73 -15.97
CA GLU A 44 8.60 9.52 -16.94
C GLU A 44 7.71 10.20 -17.98
N TYR A 45 6.76 9.45 -18.52
CA TYR A 45 5.81 9.99 -19.50
C TYR A 45 4.97 11.11 -18.90
N ALA A 46 4.34 10.89 -17.75
CA ALA A 46 3.52 11.90 -17.10
C ALA A 46 4.35 13.17 -16.78
N ARG A 47 5.57 13.02 -16.26
CA ARG A 47 6.48 14.14 -16.00
C ARG A 47 6.85 14.92 -17.26
N SER A 48 6.99 14.24 -18.42
CA SER A 48 7.37 14.88 -19.67
C SER A 48 6.29 15.83 -20.23
N ILE A 49 5.01 15.54 -19.93
CA ILE A 49 3.86 16.29 -20.46
C ILE A 49 3.15 17.19 -19.45
N GLU A 50 3.45 17.06 -18.13
CA GLU A 50 2.72 17.80 -17.10
C GLU A 50 2.77 19.31 -17.24
N LYS A 51 3.89 19.88 -17.71
CA LYS A 51 4.04 21.33 -17.89
C LYS A 51 3.18 21.85 -19.05
N GLU A 52 3.16 21.13 -20.18
CA GLU A 52 2.37 21.48 -21.35
C GLU A 52 0.87 21.54 -21.02
N HIS A 53 0.40 20.59 -20.20
CA HIS A 53 -0.99 20.48 -19.79
C HIS A 53 -1.33 21.25 -18.51
N ASN A 54 -0.38 22.00 -17.92
CA ASN A 54 -0.53 22.70 -16.64
C ASN A 54 -1.03 21.77 -15.52
N LYS A 55 -0.42 20.57 -15.42
CA LYS A 55 -0.70 19.55 -14.42
C LYS A 55 0.46 19.39 -13.44
N ASN A 56 0.18 18.78 -12.32
CA ASN A 56 1.15 18.36 -11.30
C ASN A 56 0.74 16.96 -10.83
N PHE A 57 1.50 15.96 -11.22
CA PHE A 57 1.22 14.57 -10.84
C PHE A 57 1.83 14.22 -9.47
N ARG A 58 1.05 13.56 -8.65
CA ARG A 58 1.48 12.90 -7.42
C ARG A 58 1.33 11.40 -7.63
N PHE A 59 2.39 10.66 -7.37
CA PHE A 59 2.39 9.21 -7.53
C PHE A 59 2.41 8.52 -6.17
N THR A 60 1.58 7.51 -6.02
CA THR A 60 1.59 6.55 -4.92
C THR A 60 1.89 5.16 -5.47
N ILE A 61 2.58 4.35 -4.71
CA ILE A 61 2.78 2.93 -5.01
C ILE A 61 2.43 2.10 -3.79
N THR A 62 1.62 1.06 -4.01
CA THR A 62 1.26 0.07 -2.98
C THR A 62 2.02 -1.23 -3.27
N THR A 63 2.77 -1.74 -2.30
CA THR A 63 3.58 -2.94 -2.49
C THR A 63 3.49 -3.91 -1.31
N ASN A 64 3.59 -5.21 -1.61
CA ASN A 64 3.77 -6.26 -0.61
C ASN A 64 5.22 -6.39 -0.12
N GLY A 65 6.16 -5.62 -0.65
CA GLY A 65 7.55 -5.51 -0.21
C GLY A 65 8.47 -6.67 -0.60
N ILE A 66 7.97 -7.75 -1.15
CA ILE A 66 8.81 -8.94 -1.47
C ILE A 66 9.96 -8.57 -2.41
N LEU A 67 9.67 -7.80 -3.45
CA LEU A 67 10.64 -7.38 -4.47
C LEU A 67 11.40 -6.10 -4.11
N LEU A 68 11.07 -5.47 -2.98
CA LEU A 68 11.70 -4.23 -2.55
C LEU A 68 13.20 -4.45 -2.28
N ASN A 69 14.04 -3.61 -2.86
CA ASN A 69 15.49 -3.56 -2.69
C ASN A 69 15.97 -2.11 -2.71
N ASP A 70 17.26 -1.87 -2.50
CA ASP A 70 17.82 -0.52 -2.36
C ASP A 70 17.60 0.34 -3.62
N GLU A 71 17.81 -0.19 -4.81
CA GLU A 71 17.58 0.54 -6.07
C GLU A 71 16.12 0.98 -6.22
N ILE A 72 15.18 0.09 -5.89
CA ILE A 72 13.75 0.39 -5.92
C ILE A 72 13.38 1.42 -4.87
N MET A 73 13.93 1.32 -3.65
CA MET A 73 13.71 2.29 -2.58
C MET A 73 14.20 3.69 -2.98
N ASP A 74 15.39 3.79 -3.57
CA ASP A 74 15.95 5.06 -4.06
C ASP A 74 15.04 5.69 -5.13
N TYR A 75 14.55 4.88 -6.08
CA TYR A 75 13.62 5.35 -7.10
C TYR A 75 12.29 5.83 -6.48
N ILE A 76 11.73 5.05 -5.55
CA ILE A 76 10.49 5.37 -4.83
C ILE A 76 10.67 6.70 -4.08
N ASN A 77 11.74 6.86 -3.31
CA ASN A 77 12.02 8.07 -2.54
C ASN A 77 12.14 9.32 -3.44
N LYS A 78 12.66 9.16 -4.64
CA LYS A 78 12.84 10.27 -5.58
C LYS A 78 11.55 10.63 -6.34
N ASN A 79 10.70 9.67 -6.65
CA ASN A 79 9.64 9.84 -7.65
C ASN A 79 8.23 9.70 -7.11
N MET A 80 8.05 8.97 -5.99
CA MET A 80 6.73 8.73 -5.38
C MET A 80 6.47 9.73 -4.25
N HIS A 81 5.32 10.37 -4.31
CA HIS A 81 4.86 11.25 -3.25
C HIS A 81 4.50 10.46 -1.99
N ASN A 82 3.87 9.30 -2.16
CA ASN A 82 3.47 8.43 -1.07
C ASN A 82 3.76 6.96 -1.37
N VAL A 83 3.91 6.16 -0.33
CA VAL A 83 4.10 4.70 -0.43
C VAL A 83 3.17 3.99 0.54
N VAL A 84 2.51 2.94 0.09
CA VAL A 84 1.72 2.07 0.93
C VAL A 84 2.41 0.71 1.03
N LEU A 85 2.74 0.31 2.26
CA LEU A 85 3.46 -0.91 2.61
C LEU A 85 2.46 -1.90 3.21
N SER A 86 2.20 -2.99 2.51
CA SER A 86 1.18 -3.96 2.94
C SER A 86 1.71 -4.89 4.03
N LEU A 87 1.25 -4.68 5.27
CA LEU A 87 1.58 -5.50 6.45
C LEU A 87 0.34 -5.58 7.34
N ASP A 88 -0.14 -6.78 7.61
CA ASP A 88 -1.40 -6.97 8.36
C ASP A 88 -1.23 -6.96 9.90
N GLY A 89 -0.01 -6.76 10.40
CA GLY A 89 0.26 -6.68 11.83
C GLY A 89 1.24 -7.73 12.33
N ARG A 90 0.87 -8.47 13.39
CA ARG A 90 1.71 -9.53 13.98
C ARG A 90 2.10 -10.59 12.95
N LYS A 91 3.22 -11.24 13.20
CA LYS A 91 3.80 -12.21 12.26
C LYS A 91 2.84 -13.31 11.85
N GLU A 92 2.16 -13.92 12.80
CA GLU A 92 1.20 -14.99 12.55
C GLU A 92 -0.02 -14.54 11.73
N VAL A 93 -0.48 -13.31 11.94
CA VAL A 93 -1.56 -12.69 11.18
C VAL A 93 -1.12 -12.43 9.75
N ASN A 94 0.00 -11.74 9.58
CA ASN A 94 0.54 -11.42 8.27
C ASN A 94 0.86 -12.68 7.46
N ASP A 95 1.55 -13.65 8.06
CA ASP A 95 2.02 -14.85 7.34
C ASP A 95 0.86 -15.79 6.97
N ARG A 96 -0.26 -15.74 7.70
CA ARG A 96 -1.49 -16.45 7.33
C ARG A 96 -2.14 -15.89 6.09
N MET A 97 -2.25 -14.55 5.98
CA MET A 97 -2.98 -13.89 4.89
C MET A 97 -2.10 -13.52 3.70
N ARG A 98 -0.79 -13.37 3.92
CA ARG A 98 0.20 -12.97 2.90
C ARG A 98 1.35 -13.97 2.79
N PRO A 99 1.08 -15.26 2.51
CA PRO A 99 2.15 -16.21 2.27
C PRO A 99 2.87 -15.88 0.96
N ARG A 100 4.16 -16.23 0.89
CA ARG A 100 4.93 -16.21 -0.36
C ARG A 100 4.52 -17.37 -1.27
N ALA A 101 4.88 -17.27 -2.54
CA ALA A 101 4.80 -18.42 -3.44
C ALA A 101 5.61 -19.59 -2.82
N GLY A 102 4.94 -20.69 -2.53
CA GLY A 102 5.53 -21.83 -1.79
C GLY A 102 5.08 -21.95 -0.33
N GLY A 103 4.16 -21.10 0.13
CA GLY A 103 3.49 -21.21 1.44
C GLY A 103 4.29 -20.73 2.64
N GLN A 104 5.49 -20.23 2.44
CA GLN A 104 6.31 -19.65 3.53
C GLN A 104 5.80 -18.25 3.89
N GLY A 105 5.95 -17.85 5.17
CA GLY A 105 5.61 -16.52 5.62
C GLY A 105 6.42 -15.42 4.92
N SER A 106 5.84 -14.22 4.82
CA SER A 106 6.48 -13.05 4.22
C SER A 106 7.05 -12.09 5.25
N TYR A 107 6.56 -12.11 6.49
CA TYR A 107 6.84 -11.14 7.55
C TYR A 107 8.33 -10.86 7.75
N ASP A 108 9.14 -11.89 8.03
CA ASP A 108 10.58 -11.75 8.31
C ASP A 108 11.37 -11.17 7.11
N ASN A 109 10.82 -11.31 5.90
CA ASN A 109 11.43 -10.77 4.70
C ASN A 109 11.08 -9.29 4.48
N ILE A 110 9.84 -8.89 4.77
CA ILE A 110 9.34 -7.56 4.39
C ILE A 110 9.54 -6.51 5.50
N VAL A 111 9.40 -6.88 6.79
CA VAL A 111 9.47 -5.92 7.90
C VAL A 111 10.78 -5.12 7.92
N PRO A 112 11.98 -5.74 7.81
CA PRO A 112 13.23 -4.97 7.80
C PRO A 112 13.34 -4.00 6.62
N LYS A 113 12.75 -4.36 5.46
CA LYS A 113 12.72 -3.49 4.28
C LYS A 113 11.78 -2.32 4.48
N PHE A 114 10.62 -2.55 5.10
CA PHE A 114 9.65 -1.51 5.39
C PHE A 114 10.19 -0.50 6.41
N GLN A 115 10.84 -0.97 7.47
CA GLN A 115 11.53 -0.11 8.43
C GLN A 115 12.59 0.74 7.73
N LYS A 116 13.46 0.14 6.90
CA LYS A 116 14.47 0.87 6.14
C LYS A 116 13.85 1.94 5.23
N LEU A 117 12.76 1.63 4.53
CA LEU A 117 12.08 2.59 3.67
C LEU A 117 11.44 3.73 4.47
N ALA A 118 10.72 3.41 5.56
CA ALA A 118 10.12 4.40 6.44
C ALA A 118 11.16 5.38 7.03
N ASP A 119 12.29 4.84 7.50
CA ASP A 119 13.40 5.64 8.03
C ASP A 119 14.03 6.53 6.95
N SER A 120 14.23 6.00 5.74
CA SER A 120 14.77 6.77 4.62
C SER A 120 13.87 7.92 4.17
N ARG A 121 12.59 7.88 4.53
CA ARG A 121 11.59 8.93 4.33
C ARG A 121 11.36 9.82 5.58
N ASN A 122 12.20 9.71 6.60
CA ASN A 122 12.05 10.40 7.88
C ASN A 122 10.68 10.15 8.54
N GLN A 123 10.14 8.96 8.39
CA GLN A 123 8.84 8.54 8.93
C GLN A 123 7.64 9.39 8.43
N THR A 124 7.72 9.91 7.18
CA THR A 124 6.65 10.68 6.52
C THR A 124 6.36 10.15 5.11
N ASP A 125 5.19 10.53 4.58
CA ASP A 125 4.78 10.22 3.20
C ASP A 125 4.79 8.71 2.88
N TYR A 126 4.41 7.89 3.85
CA TYR A 126 4.15 6.46 3.70
C TYR A 126 3.01 6.03 4.60
N TYR A 127 2.44 4.87 4.34
CA TYR A 127 1.56 4.16 5.27
C TYR A 127 1.96 2.69 5.32
N VAL A 128 2.01 2.13 6.52
CA VAL A 128 1.88 0.68 6.70
C VAL A 128 0.40 0.38 6.76
N ARG A 129 -0.11 -0.39 5.80
CA ARG A 129 -1.53 -0.71 5.70
C ARG A 129 -1.77 -2.18 6.00
N GLY A 130 -2.53 -2.43 7.05
CA GLY A 130 -3.02 -3.73 7.44
C GLY A 130 -4.48 -3.95 7.04
N THR A 131 -4.84 -5.20 6.79
CA THR A 131 -6.22 -5.62 6.58
C THR A 131 -6.59 -6.58 7.69
N PHE A 132 -7.65 -6.28 8.45
CA PHE A 132 -8.17 -7.24 9.42
C PHE A 132 -9.33 -8.06 8.82
N THR A 133 -9.49 -9.25 9.32
CA THR A 133 -10.43 -10.27 8.85
C THR A 133 -11.16 -10.90 10.04
N HIS A 134 -12.11 -11.77 9.78
CA HIS A 134 -12.68 -12.62 10.83
C HIS A 134 -11.61 -13.36 11.68
N TYR A 135 -10.42 -13.61 11.12
CA TYR A 135 -9.35 -14.35 11.81
C TYR A 135 -8.53 -13.52 12.80
N ASN A 136 -8.57 -12.21 12.74
CA ASN A 136 -7.84 -11.29 13.62
C ASN A 136 -8.70 -10.10 14.03
N LEU A 137 -9.85 -10.40 14.62
CA LEU A 137 -10.75 -9.37 15.13
C LEU A 137 -10.09 -8.52 16.23
N ASP A 138 -9.05 -9.04 16.91
CA ASP A 138 -8.21 -8.31 17.88
C ASP A 138 -7.15 -7.40 17.18
N PHE A 139 -7.54 -6.74 16.11
CA PHE A 139 -6.65 -5.95 15.26
C PHE A 139 -6.01 -4.74 15.96
N ALA A 140 -6.53 -4.29 17.08
CA ALA A 140 -5.86 -3.29 17.91
C ALA A 140 -4.45 -3.76 18.32
N LYS A 141 -4.27 -5.05 18.60
CA LYS A 141 -2.95 -5.63 18.88
C LYS A 141 -2.03 -5.59 17.65
N ASP A 142 -2.58 -5.72 16.45
CA ASP A 142 -1.83 -5.63 15.21
C ASP A 142 -1.35 -4.20 14.95
N VAL A 143 -2.19 -3.21 15.22
CA VAL A 143 -1.83 -1.79 15.16
C VAL A 143 -0.73 -1.46 16.18
N MET A 144 -0.88 -1.89 17.44
CA MET A 144 0.13 -1.68 18.47
C MET A 144 1.45 -2.35 18.12
N HIS A 145 1.39 -3.57 17.58
CA HIS A 145 2.58 -4.26 17.09
C HIS A 145 3.31 -3.48 15.99
N MET A 146 2.59 -2.93 15.02
CA MET A 146 3.19 -2.08 13.98
C MET A 146 3.78 -0.79 14.57
N ALA A 147 3.15 -0.19 15.57
CA ALA A 147 3.70 0.96 16.29
C ALA A 147 4.98 0.60 17.05
N ASP A 148 5.03 -0.57 17.73
CA ASP A 148 6.22 -1.07 18.43
C ASP A 148 7.39 -1.37 17.48
N LEU A 149 7.11 -1.71 16.22
CA LEU A 149 8.12 -1.83 15.17
C LEU A 149 8.69 -0.48 14.71
N GLY A 150 8.16 0.65 15.24
CA GLY A 150 8.64 2.00 14.96
C GLY A 150 7.90 2.72 13.82
N PHE A 151 6.86 2.13 13.24
CA PHE A 151 6.06 2.80 12.21
C PHE A 151 5.16 3.88 12.81
N LYS A 152 5.19 5.08 12.21
CA LYS A 152 4.40 6.23 12.68
C LYS A 152 3.18 6.54 11.81
N GLN A 153 3.08 5.92 10.65
CA GLN A 153 1.98 6.10 9.72
C GLN A 153 1.32 4.73 9.49
N ILE A 154 0.24 4.47 10.21
CA ILE A 154 -0.44 3.16 10.19
C ILE A 154 -1.89 3.38 9.74
N SER A 155 -2.38 2.50 8.88
CA SER A 155 -3.77 2.42 8.45
C SER A 155 -4.23 0.96 8.55
N VAL A 156 -5.42 0.73 9.10
CA VAL A 156 -6.02 -0.60 9.20
C VAL A 156 -7.44 -0.54 8.64
N GLU A 157 -7.76 -1.48 7.75
CA GLU A 157 -9.04 -1.54 7.05
C GLU A 157 -9.67 -2.93 7.18
N PRO A 158 -11.02 -3.04 7.22
CA PRO A 158 -11.69 -4.32 7.17
C PRO A 158 -11.51 -4.98 5.80
N VAL A 159 -11.42 -6.31 5.78
CA VAL A 159 -11.46 -7.05 4.52
C VAL A 159 -12.81 -6.89 3.84
N VAL A 160 -12.78 -6.69 2.53
CA VAL A 160 -13.96 -6.80 1.67
C VAL A 160 -13.85 -8.11 0.89
N ALA A 161 -14.68 -9.08 1.24
CA ALA A 161 -14.64 -10.43 0.67
C ALA A 161 -16.06 -10.94 0.41
N ASP A 162 -16.16 -12.00 -0.40
CA ASP A 162 -17.43 -12.75 -0.55
C ASP A 162 -17.82 -13.31 0.84
N PRO A 163 -19.07 -13.17 1.28
CA PRO A 163 -19.53 -13.73 2.57
C PRO A 163 -19.31 -15.23 2.73
N ALA A 164 -19.14 -15.97 1.64
CA ALA A 164 -18.82 -17.40 1.67
C ALA A 164 -17.35 -17.70 2.04
N GLU A 165 -16.49 -16.71 1.99
CA GLU A 165 -15.07 -16.88 2.35
C GLU A 165 -14.89 -16.98 3.87
N PRO A 166 -14.11 -17.95 4.38
CA PRO A 166 -13.98 -18.21 5.80
C PRO A 166 -13.30 -17.08 6.59
N TYR A 167 -12.68 -16.12 5.91
CA TYR A 167 -12.05 -14.93 6.50
C TYR A 167 -12.92 -13.67 6.39
N ALA A 168 -14.11 -13.78 5.75
CA ALA A 168 -15.03 -12.66 5.62
C ALA A 168 -15.56 -12.22 6.98
N ILE A 169 -15.74 -10.92 7.14
CA ILE A 169 -16.36 -10.33 8.31
C ILE A 169 -17.88 -10.53 8.21
N SER A 170 -18.48 -10.98 9.32
CA SER A 170 -19.92 -11.19 9.46
C SER A 170 -20.54 -10.13 10.38
N GLU A 171 -21.88 -10.09 10.43
CA GLU A 171 -22.61 -9.22 11.37
C GLU A 171 -22.31 -9.59 12.84
N GLU A 172 -22.01 -10.85 13.13
CA GLU A 172 -21.64 -11.32 14.48
C GLU A 172 -20.31 -10.76 14.97
N ASP A 173 -19.43 -10.35 14.07
CA ASP A 173 -18.12 -9.78 14.38
C ASP A 173 -18.19 -8.29 14.75
N LEU A 174 -19.26 -7.59 14.33
CA LEU A 174 -19.38 -6.13 14.50
C LEU A 174 -19.23 -5.64 15.94
N PRO A 175 -19.81 -6.28 16.96
CA PRO A 175 -19.63 -5.82 18.35
C PRO A 175 -18.16 -5.85 18.81
N VAL A 176 -17.39 -6.86 18.38
CA VAL A 176 -15.96 -6.97 18.67
C VAL A 176 -15.18 -5.87 17.93
N ILE A 177 -15.49 -5.69 16.64
CA ILE A 177 -14.83 -4.66 15.80
C ILE A 177 -15.05 -3.25 16.39
N PHE A 178 -16.26 -2.91 16.81
CA PHE A 178 -16.53 -1.60 17.43
C PHE A 178 -15.73 -1.41 18.71
N LYS A 179 -15.65 -2.45 19.54
CA LYS A 179 -14.85 -2.37 20.76
C LYS A 179 -13.36 -2.18 20.47
N GLU A 180 -12.81 -2.88 19.47
CA GLU A 180 -11.40 -2.73 19.08
C GLU A 180 -11.09 -1.30 18.58
N TYR A 181 -12.02 -0.67 17.85
CA TYR A 181 -11.87 0.74 17.48
C TYR A 181 -11.94 1.69 18.69
N GLU A 182 -12.79 1.40 19.67
CA GLU A 182 -12.85 2.15 20.93
C GLU A 182 -11.52 2.02 21.70
N ASP A 183 -10.99 0.80 21.78
CA ASP A 183 -9.72 0.50 22.47
C ASP A 183 -8.52 1.21 21.79
N LEU A 184 -8.57 1.42 20.47
CA LEU A 184 -7.54 2.19 19.75
C LEU A 184 -7.68 3.71 19.90
N ALA A 185 -8.85 4.21 20.26
CA ALA A 185 -9.11 5.65 20.37
C ALA A 185 -8.69 6.25 21.72
N VAL A 186 -8.32 5.41 22.71
CA VAL A 186 -7.90 5.79 24.06
C VAL A 186 -6.38 5.84 24.18
#